data_508e1c9b4b182a2dc5ffd422ab028d0a
#
_entry.id   508e1c9b4b182a2dc5ffd422ab028d0a
#
_cell.length_a   1.000
_cell.length_b   1.000
_cell.length_c   1.000
_cell.angle_alpha   90.00
_cell.angle_beta   90.00
_cell.angle_gamma   90.00
#
_symmetry.space_group_name_H-M   'P 1'
#
loop_
_entity.id
_entity.type
_entity.pdbx_description
1 polymer ?
#
loop_
_entity_poly.entity_id
_entity_poly.type
_entity_poly.pdbx_seq_one_letter_code
_entity_poly.pdbx_strand_id
1 'polypeptide(L)'
;MFGDVNEKVGTIAAEVGQTPQGWNANIFSMIQTLSENVIVPIAGLVITYVLCYELISMVTEKNNMHDVDTSMFFKWVFKAFVAVYLVTHTFDITMAVFDMAQHVVSGAAGVIGGSTEIDVAAALASMQSGLDAMEIPELLLLVMETSLVSLCMKIMSVLITVILYGRMIEIYLYCSVSPIPFATMTNREWGQIGNNYLKSLFAIGFQGFLIMICVGIYAVLVNLSLIHISEPTRRSYISY
;
A
#
# COMPACT_ATOMS: atom_id res chain seq x y z
N MET A 1 -22.61 9.58 -12.81
CA MET A 1 -22.04 8.23 -12.86
C MET A 1 -20.65 8.21 -13.52
N PHE A 2 -20.48 8.53 -14.82
CA PHE A 2 -19.17 8.44 -15.50
C PHE A 2 -18.18 9.51 -15.04
N GLY A 3 -18.62 10.74 -14.82
CA GLY A 3 -17.80 11.78 -14.19
C GLY A 3 -17.31 11.37 -12.80
N ASP A 4 -18.18 10.68 -12.06
CA ASP A 4 -17.84 10.17 -10.72
C ASP A 4 -16.73 9.11 -10.75
N VAL A 5 -16.62 8.32 -11.85
CA VAL A 5 -15.55 7.31 -12.01
C VAL A 5 -14.21 8.00 -12.19
N ASN A 6 -14.11 8.97 -13.11
CA ASN A 6 -12.86 9.73 -13.33
C ASN A 6 -12.43 10.47 -12.06
N GLU A 7 -13.36 11.13 -11.37
CA GLU A 7 -13.11 11.81 -10.11
C GLU A 7 -12.62 10.83 -9.03
N LYS A 8 -13.25 9.65 -8.94
CA LYS A 8 -12.86 8.60 -7.97
C LYS A 8 -11.48 8.01 -8.26
N VAL A 9 -11.16 7.73 -9.51
CA VAL A 9 -9.82 7.26 -9.91
C VAL A 9 -8.76 8.29 -9.51
N GLY A 10 -9.00 9.58 -9.79
CA GLY A 10 -8.11 10.66 -9.40
C GLY A 10 -7.96 10.82 -7.88
N THR A 11 -9.07 10.75 -7.14
CA THR A 11 -9.07 10.83 -5.67
C THR A 11 -8.30 9.65 -5.05
N ILE A 12 -8.57 8.42 -5.50
CA ILE A 12 -7.88 7.22 -5.01
C ILE A 12 -6.38 7.31 -5.31
N ALA A 13 -6.01 7.73 -6.52
CA ALA A 13 -4.61 7.93 -6.90
C ALA A 13 -3.91 8.95 -5.99
N ALA A 14 -4.57 10.07 -5.68
CA ALA A 14 -4.05 11.08 -4.77
C ALA A 14 -3.92 10.56 -3.34
N GLU A 15 -4.93 9.85 -2.81
CA GLU A 15 -4.92 9.31 -1.44
C GLU A 15 -3.90 8.18 -1.28
N VAL A 16 -3.82 7.25 -2.24
CA VAL A 16 -2.86 6.14 -2.22
C VAL A 16 -1.42 6.63 -2.36
N GLY A 17 -1.22 7.72 -3.10
CA GLY A 17 0.06 8.37 -3.31
C GLY A 17 0.53 9.25 -2.15
N GLN A 18 -0.24 9.44 -1.09
CA GLN A 18 0.20 10.25 0.06
C GLN A 18 1.24 9.52 0.91
N THR A 19 2.24 10.28 1.36
CA THR A 19 3.16 9.80 2.41
C THR A 19 2.44 9.73 3.75
N PRO A 20 2.89 8.90 4.70
CA PRO A 20 2.37 8.91 6.06
C PRO A 20 2.43 10.30 6.71
N GLN A 21 3.50 11.05 6.49
CA GLN A 21 3.64 12.43 6.97
C GLN A 21 2.65 13.39 6.30
N GLY A 22 2.42 13.25 4.98
CA GLY A 22 1.51 14.10 4.21
C GLY A 22 0.05 13.85 4.53
N TRP A 23 -0.30 12.61 4.92
CA TRP A 23 -1.68 12.25 5.25
C TRP A 23 -2.15 12.92 6.55
N ASN A 24 -1.35 12.86 7.62
CA ASN A 24 -1.64 13.58 8.87
C ASN A 24 -0.36 13.83 9.67
N ALA A 25 0.16 15.05 9.62
CA ALA A 25 1.40 15.43 10.29
C ALA A 25 1.32 15.28 11.83
N ASN A 26 0.15 15.48 12.44
CA ASN A 26 -0.01 15.36 13.89
C ASN A 26 0.05 13.89 14.34
N ILE A 27 -0.63 13.00 13.60
CA ILE A 27 -0.56 11.56 13.88
C ILE A 27 0.87 11.06 13.63
N PHE A 28 1.49 11.49 12.53
CA PHE A 28 2.87 11.14 12.21
C PHE A 28 3.84 11.52 13.33
N SER A 29 3.82 12.78 13.79
CA SER A 29 4.70 13.24 14.87
C SER A 29 4.46 12.52 16.19
N MET A 30 3.20 12.20 16.49
CA MET A 30 2.85 11.41 17.67
C MET A 30 3.44 10.00 17.59
N ILE A 31 3.30 9.31 16.45
CA ILE A 31 3.82 7.96 16.22
C ILE A 31 5.35 7.95 16.24
N GLN A 32 6.00 8.95 15.64
CA GLN A 32 7.44 9.11 15.69
C GLN A 32 7.92 9.27 17.12
N THR A 33 7.32 10.19 17.88
CA THR A 33 7.65 10.42 19.30
C THR A 33 7.44 9.16 20.15
N LEU A 34 6.37 8.41 19.88
CA LEU A 34 6.11 7.14 20.56
C LEU A 34 7.19 6.09 20.23
N SER A 35 7.56 5.96 18.96
CA SER A 35 8.61 5.04 18.52
C SER A 35 9.95 5.38 19.16
N GLU A 36 10.37 6.65 19.09
CA GLU A 36 11.67 7.08 19.57
C GLU A 36 11.78 7.07 21.10
N ASN A 37 10.77 7.55 21.83
CA ASN A 37 10.86 7.73 23.27
C ASN A 37 10.39 6.52 24.09
N VAL A 38 9.57 5.64 23.53
CA VAL A 38 9.03 4.48 24.25
C VAL A 38 9.55 3.18 23.68
N ILE A 39 9.49 2.99 22.36
CA ILE A 39 9.80 1.70 21.75
C ILE A 39 11.31 1.49 21.56
N VAL A 40 12.06 2.53 21.16
CA VAL A 40 13.53 2.44 21.02
C VAL A 40 14.23 2.05 22.33
N PRO A 41 13.90 2.61 23.51
CA PRO A 41 14.44 2.13 24.77
C PRO A 41 14.16 0.64 25.05
N ILE A 42 12.95 0.15 24.74
CA ILE A 42 12.60 -1.25 24.87
C ILE A 42 13.41 -2.11 23.90
N ALA A 43 13.52 -1.67 22.65
CA ALA A 43 14.36 -2.33 21.65
C ALA A 43 15.84 -2.35 22.07
N GLY A 44 16.31 -1.32 22.78
CA GLY A 44 17.65 -1.27 23.39
C GLY A 44 17.88 -2.37 24.42
N LEU A 45 16.88 -2.71 25.24
CA LEU A 45 16.94 -3.85 26.16
C LEU A 45 16.97 -5.17 25.39
N VAL A 46 16.12 -5.32 24.36
CA VAL A 46 16.06 -6.50 23.51
C VAL A 46 17.40 -6.74 22.81
N ILE A 47 17.97 -5.70 22.18
CA ILE A 47 19.25 -5.85 21.46
C ILE A 47 20.41 -6.17 22.41
N THR A 48 20.41 -5.60 23.61
CA THR A 48 21.41 -5.91 24.63
C THR A 48 21.34 -7.39 25.01
N TYR A 49 20.15 -7.91 25.26
CA TYR A 49 19.95 -9.33 25.55
C TYR A 49 20.40 -10.21 24.37
N VAL A 50 20.01 -9.88 23.16
CA VAL A 50 20.36 -10.61 21.93
C VAL A 50 21.88 -10.64 21.73
N LEU A 51 22.56 -9.52 21.90
CA LEU A 51 24.02 -9.43 21.73
C LEU A 51 24.77 -10.20 22.84
N CYS A 52 24.30 -10.13 24.08
CA CYS A 52 24.88 -10.91 25.18
C CYS A 52 24.70 -12.42 24.93
N TYR A 53 23.52 -12.86 24.52
CA TYR A 53 23.23 -14.24 24.17
C TYR A 53 24.17 -14.74 23.06
N GLU A 54 24.33 -13.95 22.01
CA GLU A 54 25.20 -14.27 20.88
C GLU A 54 26.69 -14.37 21.31
N LEU A 55 27.15 -13.46 22.18
CA LEU A 55 28.49 -13.50 22.71
C LEU A 55 28.72 -14.80 23.51
N ILE A 56 27.76 -15.15 24.38
CA ILE A 56 27.82 -16.40 25.18
C ILE A 56 27.84 -17.61 24.26
N SER A 57 26.96 -17.66 23.26
CA SER A 57 26.90 -18.75 22.29
C SER A 57 28.23 -18.91 21.53
N MET A 58 28.82 -17.80 21.12
CA MET A 58 30.09 -17.79 20.40
C MET A 58 31.26 -18.33 21.26
N VAL A 59 31.25 -18.04 22.56
CA VAL A 59 32.27 -18.52 23.51
C VAL A 59 32.06 -20.00 23.86
N THR A 60 30.79 -20.45 23.97
CA THR A 60 30.46 -21.83 24.37
C THR A 60 30.51 -22.83 23.23
N GLU A 61 30.15 -22.44 21.98
CA GLU A 61 30.21 -23.36 20.83
C GLU A 61 31.64 -23.83 20.50
N LYS A 62 32.65 -23.02 20.81
CA LYS A 62 34.05 -23.44 20.72
C LYS A 62 34.52 -24.04 22.04
N ASN A 63 34.42 -25.35 22.14
CA ASN A 63 34.75 -26.19 23.27
C ASN A 63 36.21 -26.11 23.76
N ASN A 64 37.03 -25.20 23.21
CA ASN A 64 38.38 -24.89 23.60
C ASN A 64 38.53 -23.39 23.87
N MET A 65 38.40 -22.98 25.12
CA MET A 65 38.67 -21.60 25.58
C MET A 65 40.07 -21.07 25.22
N HIS A 66 40.94 -21.89 24.63
CA HIS A 66 42.31 -21.53 24.25
C HIS A 66 42.44 -20.90 22.86
N ASP A 67 41.45 -21.00 22.01
CA ASP A 67 41.46 -20.48 20.63
C ASP A 67 40.31 -19.51 20.36
N VAL A 68 40.06 -18.55 21.22
CA VAL A 68 39.20 -17.40 20.85
C VAL A 68 39.96 -16.56 19.84
N ASP A 69 39.67 -16.81 18.57
CA ASP A 69 40.26 -16.09 17.46
C ASP A 69 39.86 -14.62 17.55
N THR A 70 40.82 -13.73 17.69
CA THR A 70 40.63 -12.28 17.78
C THR A 70 39.75 -11.77 16.64
N SER A 71 39.78 -12.43 15.48
CA SER A 71 38.95 -12.08 14.32
C SER A 71 37.44 -12.26 14.58
N MET A 72 37.05 -13.23 15.43
CA MET A 72 35.64 -13.45 15.78
C MET A 72 35.10 -12.35 16.67
N PHE A 73 35.91 -11.88 17.62
CA PHE A 73 35.55 -10.74 18.46
C PHE A 73 35.35 -9.48 17.65
N PHE A 74 36.22 -9.17 16.69
CA PHE A 74 36.03 -8.04 15.80
C PHE A 74 34.77 -8.15 14.93
N LYS A 75 34.44 -9.33 14.42
CA LYS A 75 33.18 -9.58 13.69
C LYS A 75 31.96 -9.33 14.57
N TRP A 76 32.01 -9.78 15.83
CA TRP A 76 30.91 -9.52 16.77
C TRP A 76 30.77 -8.03 17.10
N VAL A 77 31.87 -7.31 17.37
CA VAL A 77 31.85 -5.86 17.61
C VAL A 77 31.26 -5.11 16.40
N PHE A 78 31.70 -5.43 15.19
CA PHE A 78 31.15 -4.83 13.98
C PHE A 78 29.65 -5.10 13.85
N LYS A 79 29.23 -6.34 14.09
CA LYS A 79 27.82 -6.74 14.07
C LYS A 79 26.99 -5.99 15.12
N ALA A 80 27.53 -5.83 16.33
CA ALA A 80 26.91 -5.06 17.40
C ALA A 80 26.74 -3.59 17.02
N PHE A 81 27.75 -2.99 16.41
CA PHE A 81 27.68 -1.62 15.90
C PHE A 81 26.57 -1.46 14.87
N VAL A 82 26.54 -2.33 13.86
CA VAL A 82 25.49 -2.31 12.82
C VAL A 82 24.11 -2.52 13.43
N ALA A 83 23.97 -3.42 14.40
CA ALA A 83 22.71 -3.70 15.07
C ALA A 83 22.17 -2.47 15.84
N VAL A 84 23.03 -1.82 16.62
CA VAL A 84 22.66 -0.60 17.34
C VAL A 84 22.29 0.52 16.37
N TYR A 85 23.09 0.69 15.30
CA TYR A 85 22.80 1.70 14.25
C TYR A 85 21.43 1.45 13.60
N LEU A 86 21.11 0.20 13.24
CA LEU A 86 19.81 -0.14 12.67
C LEU A 86 18.66 0.17 13.61
N VAL A 87 18.77 -0.16 14.89
CA VAL A 87 17.71 0.08 15.89
C VAL A 87 17.49 1.57 16.13
N THR A 88 18.56 2.36 16.19
CA THR A 88 18.44 3.81 16.42
C THR A 88 17.90 4.58 15.21
N HIS A 89 18.09 4.07 13.98
CA HIS A 89 17.61 4.69 12.75
C HIS A 89 16.43 3.92 12.12
N THR A 90 15.77 3.07 12.88
CA THR A 90 14.71 2.20 12.36
C THR A 90 13.55 2.99 11.78
N PHE A 91 13.17 4.09 12.41
CA PHE A 91 12.06 4.94 11.94
C PHE A 91 12.37 5.50 10.54
N ASP A 92 13.57 6.05 10.35
CA ASP A 92 14.03 6.60 9.07
C ASP A 92 14.09 5.52 7.98
N ILE A 93 14.60 4.32 8.33
CA ILE A 93 14.67 3.17 7.42
C ILE A 93 13.26 2.73 7.01
N THR A 94 12.33 2.67 7.94
CA THR A 94 10.93 2.30 7.69
C THR A 94 10.27 3.33 6.78
N MET A 95 10.48 4.63 7.03
CA MET A 95 9.97 5.70 6.20
C MET A 95 10.56 5.66 4.78
N ALA A 96 11.84 5.38 4.63
CA ALA A 96 12.47 5.24 3.31
C ALA A 96 11.83 4.12 2.46
N VAL A 97 11.37 3.02 3.10
CA VAL A 97 10.63 1.96 2.39
C VAL A 97 9.28 2.48 1.88
N PHE A 98 8.56 3.27 2.68
CA PHE A 98 7.29 3.86 2.24
C PHE A 98 7.47 4.95 1.18
N ASP A 99 8.50 5.76 1.26
CA ASP A 99 8.83 6.77 0.24
C ASP A 99 9.15 6.11 -1.11
N MET A 100 9.92 5.01 -1.08
CA MET A 100 10.18 4.20 -2.28
C MET A 100 8.88 3.63 -2.85
N ALA A 101 8.03 3.05 -2.02
CA ALA A 101 6.74 2.49 -2.44
C ALA A 101 5.82 3.57 -3.02
N GLN A 102 5.80 4.77 -2.43
CA GLN A 102 5.04 5.91 -2.94
C GLN A 102 5.54 6.36 -4.32
N HIS A 103 6.85 6.39 -4.53
CA HIS A 103 7.40 6.72 -5.85
C HIS A 103 6.90 5.76 -6.94
N VAL A 104 6.83 4.45 -6.62
CA VAL A 104 6.26 3.43 -7.52
C VAL A 104 4.77 3.66 -7.75
N VAL A 105 4.01 3.99 -6.70
CA VAL A 105 2.57 4.30 -6.79
C VAL A 105 2.31 5.51 -7.68
N SER A 106 3.09 6.59 -7.49
CA SER A 106 2.96 7.81 -8.30
C SER A 106 3.29 7.58 -9.77
N GLY A 107 4.32 6.75 -10.05
CA GLY A 107 4.64 6.32 -11.41
C GLY A 107 3.50 5.52 -12.05
N ALA A 108 2.90 4.58 -11.31
CA ALA A 108 1.75 3.81 -11.78
C ALA A 108 0.52 4.70 -12.03
N ALA A 109 0.25 5.65 -11.14
CA ALA A 109 -0.85 6.60 -11.28
C ALA A 109 -0.74 7.44 -12.57
N GLY A 110 0.49 7.88 -12.91
CA GLY A 110 0.76 8.60 -14.16
C GLY A 110 0.47 7.78 -15.41
N VAL A 111 0.85 6.50 -15.41
CA VAL A 111 0.58 5.58 -16.54
C VAL A 111 -0.91 5.27 -16.66
N ILE A 112 -1.57 4.99 -15.54
CA ILE A 112 -2.99 4.64 -15.51
C ILE A 112 -3.85 5.86 -15.90
N GLY A 113 -3.58 7.05 -15.34
CA GLY A 113 -4.34 8.27 -15.64
C GLY A 113 -4.36 8.60 -17.13
N GLY A 114 -3.21 8.45 -17.82
CA GLY A 114 -3.13 8.69 -19.27
C GLY A 114 -3.87 7.64 -20.13
N SER A 115 -4.16 6.47 -19.56
CA SER A 115 -4.75 5.34 -20.30
C SER A 115 -6.24 5.13 -20.01
N THR A 116 -6.79 5.77 -18.97
CA THR A 116 -8.14 5.48 -18.44
C THR A 116 -9.08 6.68 -18.43
N GLU A 117 -8.66 7.81 -19.00
CA GLU A 117 -9.50 9.00 -19.06
C GLU A 117 -10.73 8.74 -19.96
N ILE A 118 -11.90 8.73 -19.34
CA ILE A 118 -13.18 8.54 -20.06
C ILE A 118 -13.64 9.91 -20.57
N ASP A 119 -13.78 10.04 -21.89
CA ASP A 119 -14.42 11.22 -22.47
C ASP A 119 -15.94 11.17 -22.24
N VAL A 120 -16.35 11.73 -21.11
CA VAL A 120 -17.76 11.78 -20.68
C VAL A 120 -18.63 12.54 -21.70
N ALA A 121 -18.08 13.57 -22.37
CA ALA A 121 -18.82 14.36 -23.35
C ALA A 121 -19.11 13.57 -24.62
N ALA A 122 -18.11 12.82 -25.12
CA ALA A 122 -18.29 11.93 -26.28
C ALA A 122 -19.24 10.78 -25.96
N ALA A 123 -19.14 10.18 -24.76
CA ALA A 123 -20.04 9.12 -24.31
C ALA A 123 -21.48 9.62 -24.20
N LEU A 124 -21.74 10.79 -23.62
CA LEU A 124 -23.07 11.40 -23.54
C LEU A 124 -23.63 11.73 -24.90
N ALA A 125 -22.84 12.30 -25.81
CA ALA A 125 -23.27 12.61 -27.17
C ALA A 125 -23.71 11.39 -27.97
N SER A 126 -22.99 10.26 -27.80
CA SER A 126 -23.35 8.98 -28.44
C SER A 126 -24.62 8.36 -27.87
N MET A 127 -24.88 8.55 -26.58
CA MET A 127 -26.08 8.05 -25.90
C MET A 127 -27.33 8.92 -26.17
N GLN A 128 -27.18 10.22 -26.45
CA GLN A 128 -28.28 11.15 -26.60
C GLN A 128 -29.22 10.75 -27.74
N SER A 129 -28.67 10.30 -28.86
CA SER A 129 -29.48 9.83 -30.00
C SER A 129 -30.26 8.55 -29.69
N GLY A 130 -29.74 7.69 -28.83
CA GLY A 130 -30.41 6.49 -28.36
C GLY A 130 -31.53 6.81 -27.36
N LEU A 131 -31.29 7.75 -26.45
CA LEU A 131 -32.26 8.19 -25.44
C LEU A 131 -33.48 8.89 -26.04
N ASP A 132 -33.25 9.70 -27.05
CA ASP A 132 -34.32 10.44 -27.76
C ASP A 132 -35.25 9.51 -28.56
N ALA A 133 -34.81 8.30 -28.88
CA ALA A 133 -35.59 7.29 -29.61
C ALA A 133 -36.35 6.30 -28.70
N MET A 134 -36.11 6.32 -27.37
CA MET A 134 -36.72 5.41 -26.42
C MET A 134 -38.14 5.83 -26.01
N GLU A 135 -39.02 4.84 -25.84
CA GLU A 135 -40.35 5.04 -25.26
C GLU A 135 -40.30 5.23 -23.74
N ILE A 136 -41.36 5.84 -23.16
CA ILE A 136 -41.44 6.16 -21.72
C ILE A 136 -41.21 4.93 -20.81
N PRO A 137 -41.74 3.74 -21.10
CA PRO A 137 -41.49 2.52 -20.27
C PRO A 137 -40.01 2.10 -20.28
N GLU A 138 -39.32 2.21 -21.41
CA GLU A 138 -37.91 1.88 -21.58
C GLU A 138 -37.02 2.87 -20.82
N LEU A 139 -37.34 4.17 -20.87
CA LEU A 139 -36.68 5.20 -20.08
C LEU A 139 -36.82 4.95 -18.57
N LEU A 140 -37.98 4.52 -18.10
CA LEU A 140 -38.20 4.25 -16.70
C LEU A 140 -37.40 3.02 -16.23
N LEU A 141 -37.26 2.00 -17.05
CA LEU A 141 -36.44 0.83 -16.79
C LEU A 141 -34.97 1.21 -16.76
N LEU A 142 -34.51 2.04 -17.67
CA LEU A 142 -33.14 2.57 -17.70
C LEU A 142 -32.80 3.41 -16.45
N VAL A 143 -33.75 4.22 -15.97
CA VAL A 143 -33.60 4.99 -14.73
C VAL A 143 -33.50 4.09 -13.52
N MET A 144 -34.27 3.00 -13.45
CA MET A 144 -34.15 2.02 -12.37
C MET A 144 -32.81 1.30 -12.40
N GLU A 145 -32.36 0.87 -13.56
CA GLU A 145 -31.06 0.20 -13.75
C GLU A 145 -29.89 1.11 -13.36
N THR A 146 -29.88 2.33 -13.89
CA THR A 146 -28.84 3.31 -13.55
C THR A 146 -28.84 3.73 -12.09
N SER A 147 -30.01 3.77 -11.44
CA SER A 147 -30.15 4.01 -10.00
C SER A 147 -29.52 2.88 -9.17
N LEU A 148 -29.76 1.64 -9.55
CA LEU A 148 -29.17 0.47 -8.89
C LEU A 148 -27.64 0.46 -9.04
N VAL A 149 -27.14 0.70 -10.25
CA VAL A 149 -25.70 0.80 -10.52
C VAL A 149 -25.08 1.96 -9.71
N SER A 150 -25.72 3.13 -9.66
CA SER A 150 -25.26 4.26 -8.86
C SER A 150 -25.20 3.94 -7.36
N LEU A 151 -26.15 3.19 -6.84
CA LEU A 151 -26.13 2.71 -5.44
C LEU A 151 -24.93 1.78 -5.19
N CYS A 152 -24.69 0.81 -6.07
CA CYS A 152 -23.53 -0.08 -5.98
C CYS A 152 -22.21 0.69 -6.01
N MET A 153 -22.11 1.70 -6.89
CA MET A 153 -20.93 2.56 -6.99
C MET A 153 -20.67 3.35 -5.70
N LYS A 154 -21.72 3.87 -5.04
CA LYS A 154 -21.58 4.55 -3.75
C LYS A 154 -21.08 3.60 -2.66
N ILE A 155 -21.61 2.38 -2.59
CA ILE A 155 -21.14 1.36 -1.63
C ILE A 155 -19.68 1.03 -1.89
N MET A 156 -19.28 0.79 -3.13
CA MET A 156 -17.88 0.54 -3.50
C MET A 156 -16.95 1.70 -3.13
N SER A 157 -17.41 2.93 -3.34
CA SER A 157 -16.66 4.13 -2.94
C SER A 157 -16.37 4.16 -1.44
N VAL A 158 -17.36 3.85 -0.61
CA VAL A 158 -17.19 3.80 0.85
C VAL A 158 -16.23 2.69 1.25
N LEU A 159 -16.35 1.50 0.65
CA LEU A 159 -15.45 0.37 0.92
C LEU A 159 -14.00 0.71 0.58
N ILE A 160 -13.75 1.34 -0.58
CA ILE A 160 -12.40 1.78 -0.98
C ILE A 160 -11.84 2.78 0.05
N THR A 161 -12.63 3.76 0.47
CA THR A 161 -12.22 4.72 1.48
C THR A 161 -11.83 4.04 2.79
N VAL A 162 -12.62 3.08 3.27
CA VAL A 162 -12.31 2.30 4.48
C VAL A 162 -11.00 1.52 4.33
N ILE A 163 -10.76 0.91 3.16
CA ILE A 163 -9.52 0.18 2.87
C ILE A 163 -8.31 1.13 2.91
N LEU A 164 -8.42 2.31 2.33
CA LEU A 164 -7.33 3.31 2.31
C LEU A 164 -6.99 3.82 3.70
N TYR A 165 -8.01 4.15 4.50
CA TYR A 165 -7.81 4.55 5.91
C TYR A 165 -7.22 3.41 6.74
N GLY A 166 -7.72 2.18 6.57
CA GLY A 166 -7.19 0.99 7.21
C GLY A 166 -5.71 0.77 6.91
N ARG A 167 -5.30 0.94 5.64
CA ARG A 167 -3.90 0.87 5.22
C ARG A 167 -3.03 1.91 5.92
N MET A 168 -3.47 3.17 6.02
CA MET A 168 -2.70 4.22 6.69
C MET A 168 -2.53 3.94 8.18
N ILE A 169 -3.57 3.46 8.84
CA ILE A 169 -3.50 3.04 10.25
C ILE A 169 -2.49 1.88 10.41
N GLU A 170 -2.54 0.89 9.52
CA GLU A 170 -1.61 -0.23 9.52
C GLU A 170 -0.15 0.23 9.35
N ILE A 171 0.12 1.17 8.42
CA ILE A 171 1.43 1.78 8.23
C ILE A 171 1.92 2.43 9.54
N TYR A 172 1.09 3.24 10.19
CA TYR A 172 1.47 3.87 11.45
C TYR A 172 1.75 2.86 12.57
N LEU A 173 0.95 1.81 12.68
CA LEU A 173 1.18 0.75 13.66
C LEU A 173 2.51 0.03 13.41
N TYR A 174 2.80 -0.32 12.16
CA TYR A 174 4.08 -0.91 11.79
C TYR A 174 5.25 0.02 12.09
N CYS A 175 5.16 1.30 11.73
CA CYS A 175 6.21 2.28 12.03
C CYS A 175 6.46 2.41 13.53
N SER A 176 5.40 2.40 14.34
CA SER A 176 5.54 2.59 15.79
C SER A 176 6.33 1.49 16.47
N VAL A 177 6.14 0.21 16.08
CA VAL A 177 6.77 -0.95 16.72
C VAL A 177 8.06 -1.40 16.05
N SER A 178 8.44 -0.77 14.96
CA SER A 178 9.58 -1.17 14.10
C SER A 178 10.91 -1.43 14.83
N PRO A 179 11.30 -0.69 15.90
CA PRO A 179 12.60 -0.92 16.55
C PRO A 179 12.75 -2.32 17.16
N ILE A 180 11.66 -2.92 17.65
CA ILE A 180 11.72 -4.25 18.32
C ILE A 180 12.08 -5.37 17.33
N PRO A 181 11.39 -5.56 16.19
CA PRO A 181 11.79 -6.53 15.18
C PRO A 181 13.21 -6.29 14.63
N PHE A 182 13.60 -5.04 14.41
CA PHE A 182 14.96 -4.74 13.96
C PHE A 182 16.03 -5.14 14.97
N ALA A 183 15.76 -5.01 16.28
CA ALA A 183 16.67 -5.45 17.32
C ALA A 183 16.95 -6.97 17.27
N THR A 184 16.04 -7.77 16.75
CA THR A 184 16.20 -9.23 16.63
C THR A 184 16.94 -9.66 15.36
N MET A 185 17.02 -8.81 14.32
CA MET A 185 17.53 -9.19 12.99
C MET A 185 18.99 -9.70 13.01
N THR A 186 19.78 -9.22 13.93
CA THR A 186 21.21 -9.56 14.00
C THR A 186 21.48 -10.93 14.62
N ASN A 187 20.49 -11.54 15.28
CA ASN A 187 20.64 -12.85 15.89
C ASN A 187 20.30 -13.97 14.90
N ARG A 188 21.07 -15.07 14.93
CA ARG A 188 20.87 -16.20 14.04
C ARG A 188 19.57 -16.96 14.31
N GLU A 189 19.16 -17.06 15.57
CA GLU A 189 17.96 -17.80 15.97
C GLU A 189 16.70 -16.95 15.87
N TRP A 190 16.77 -15.67 16.29
CA TRP A 190 15.64 -14.77 16.38
C TRP A 190 15.50 -13.80 15.19
N GLY A 191 16.50 -13.75 14.33
CA GLY A 191 16.51 -12.89 13.13
C GLY A 191 15.36 -13.14 12.18
N GLN A 192 14.71 -14.31 12.27
CA GLN A 192 13.50 -14.62 11.52
C GLN A 192 12.35 -13.63 11.81
N ILE A 193 12.24 -13.14 13.05
CA ILE A 193 11.22 -12.16 13.45
C ILE A 193 11.42 -10.85 12.68
N GLY A 194 12.63 -10.30 12.70
CA GLY A 194 12.96 -9.08 11.99
C GLY A 194 12.86 -9.22 10.46
N ASN A 195 13.30 -10.38 9.91
CA ASN A 195 13.17 -10.64 8.48
C ASN A 195 11.70 -10.74 8.03
N ASN A 196 10.84 -11.37 8.82
CA ASN A 196 9.41 -11.44 8.52
C ASN A 196 8.75 -10.07 8.62
N TYR A 197 9.16 -9.26 9.60
CA TYR A 197 8.71 -7.88 9.72
C TYR A 197 9.07 -7.06 8.48
N LEU A 198 10.31 -7.13 7.98
CA LEU A 198 10.72 -6.45 6.75
C LEU A 198 9.89 -6.88 5.54
N LYS A 199 9.65 -8.18 5.39
CA LYS A 199 8.79 -8.69 4.29
C LYS A 199 7.38 -8.10 4.38
N SER A 200 6.81 -8.04 5.58
CA SER A 200 5.49 -7.44 5.81
C SER A 200 5.50 -5.94 5.54
N LEU A 201 6.56 -5.23 5.95
CA LEU A 201 6.73 -3.81 5.69
C LEU A 201 6.73 -3.50 4.19
N PHE A 202 7.48 -4.26 3.40
CA PHE A 202 7.45 -4.15 1.94
C PHE A 202 6.07 -4.49 1.38
N ALA A 203 5.42 -5.54 1.87
CA ALA A 203 4.08 -5.92 1.40
C ALA A 203 3.06 -4.79 1.60
N ILE A 204 3.04 -4.16 2.78
CA ILE A 204 2.16 -3.02 3.08
C ILE A 204 2.54 -1.79 2.22
N GLY A 205 3.83 -1.53 2.05
CA GLY A 205 4.31 -0.46 1.17
C GLY A 205 3.78 -0.64 -0.26
N PHE A 206 3.96 -1.82 -0.84
CA PHE A 206 3.51 -2.12 -2.20
C PHE A 206 2.01 -2.36 -2.36
N GLN A 207 1.25 -2.49 -1.27
CA GLN A 207 -0.21 -2.61 -1.32
C GLN A 207 -0.86 -1.44 -2.08
N GLY A 208 -0.32 -0.22 -1.93
CA GLY A 208 -0.78 0.96 -2.67
C GLY A 208 -0.65 0.79 -4.19
N PHE A 209 0.46 0.24 -4.65
CA PHE A 209 0.66 -0.08 -6.06
C PHE A 209 -0.37 -1.08 -6.58
N LEU A 210 -0.67 -2.14 -5.81
CA LEU A 210 -1.69 -3.11 -6.19
C LEU A 210 -3.10 -2.49 -6.24
N ILE A 211 -3.42 -1.60 -5.31
CA ILE A 211 -4.68 -0.83 -5.34
C ILE A 211 -4.77 -0.01 -6.62
N MET A 212 -3.68 0.68 -7.02
CA MET A 212 -3.66 1.45 -8.27
C MET A 212 -3.88 0.58 -9.50
N ILE A 213 -3.28 -0.62 -9.57
CA ILE A 213 -3.52 -1.57 -10.66
C ILE A 213 -5.00 -1.97 -10.71
N CYS A 214 -5.60 -2.31 -9.56
CA CYS A 214 -7.01 -2.68 -9.49
C CYS A 214 -7.93 -1.55 -9.96
N VAL A 215 -7.64 -0.31 -9.56
CA VAL A 215 -8.38 0.88 -9.99
C VAL A 215 -8.21 1.12 -11.49
N GLY A 216 -7.02 0.94 -12.03
CA GLY A 216 -6.76 1.04 -13.47
C GLY A 216 -7.53 0.00 -14.28
N ILE A 217 -7.50 -1.27 -13.86
CA ILE A 217 -8.29 -2.34 -14.50
C ILE A 217 -9.79 -2.01 -14.45
N TYR A 218 -10.27 -1.55 -13.29
CA TYR A 218 -11.67 -1.15 -13.15
C TYR A 218 -12.06 -0.03 -14.12
N ALA A 219 -11.25 1.02 -14.25
CA ALA A 219 -11.51 2.14 -15.16
C ALA A 219 -11.55 1.68 -16.64
N VAL A 220 -10.64 0.77 -17.04
CA VAL A 220 -10.65 0.17 -18.40
C VAL A 220 -11.91 -0.66 -18.62
N LEU A 221 -12.34 -1.47 -17.65
CA LEU A 221 -13.56 -2.27 -17.76
C LEU A 221 -14.81 -1.41 -17.89
N VAL A 222 -14.89 -0.32 -17.14
CA VAL A 222 -15.99 0.67 -17.27
C VAL A 222 -16.01 1.29 -18.67
N ASN A 223 -14.83 1.65 -19.20
CA ASN A 223 -14.73 2.21 -20.55
C ASN A 223 -15.18 1.19 -21.63
N LEU A 224 -14.76 -0.07 -21.51
CA LEU A 224 -15.20 -1.14 -22.41
C LEU A 224 -16.71 -1.39 -22.34
N SER A 225 -17.29 -1.36 -21.15
CA SER A 225 -18.76 -1.52 -20.97
C SER A 225 -19.53 -0.39 -21.63
N LEU A 226 -18.99 0.85 -21.63
CA LEU A 226 -19.55 2.00 -22.33
C LEU A 226 -19.59 1.80 -23.84
N ILE A 227 -18.51 1.27 -24.43
CA ILE A 227 -18.44 1.00 -25.87
C ILE A 227 -19.48 -0.04 -26.24
N HIS A 228 -19.68 -1.08 -25.44
CA HIS A 228 -20.72 -2.08 -25.70
C HIS A 228 -22.16 -1.56 -25.55
N ILE A 229 -22.41 -0.62 -24.64
CA ILE A 229 -23.73 0.00 -24.48
C ILE A 229 -23.99 1.03 -25.61
N SER A 230 -22.96 1.71 -26.10
CA SER A 230 -23.08 2.69 -27.18
C SER A 230 -23.12 2.08 -28.60
N GLU A 231 -22.81 0.78 -28.76
CA GLU A 231 -23.08 0.02 -30.00
C GLU A 231 -24.42 -0.73 -29.89
N PRO A 232 -25.56 -0.08 -30.09
CA PRO A 232 -26.80 -0.80 -30.18
C PRO A 232 -26.81 -1.56 -31.51
N THR A 233 -26.68 -2.89 -31.40
CA THR A 233 -27.22 -3.84 -32.37
C THR A 233 -26.86 -3.65 -33.84
N ARG A 234 -25.61 -3.88 -34.18
CA ARG A 234 -25.31 -4.34 -35.54
C ARG A 234 -25.77 -5.80 -35.79
N ARG A 235 -26.74 -6.28 -35.01
CA ARG A 235 -27.35 -7.62 -35.12
C ARG A 235 -28.81 -7.54 -35.52
N SER A 236 -29.12 -6.85 -36.60
CA SER A 236 -30.41 -7.05 -37.23
C SER A 236 -30.40 -6.58 -38.68
N TYR A 237 -29.67 -7.25 -39.53
CA TYR A 237 -30.01 -7.35 -40.97
C TYR A 237 -29.18 -8.51 -41.55
N ILE A 238 -29.47 -9.74 -41.12
CA ILE A 238 -29.44 -10.87 -42.04
C ILE A 238 -30.92 -11.26 -42.17
N SER A 239 -31.58 -10.50 -43.00
CA SER A 239 -32.89 -10.89 -43.57
C SER A 239 -32.61 -11.73 -44.79
N TYR A 240 -33.20 -12.86 -44.81
CA TYR A 240 -33.31 -13.77 -45.97
C TYR A 240 -33.77 -13.04 -47.24
#